data_b3a21dd6fc34596a5dee41a25457607a
#
_entry.id   b3a21dd6fc34596a5dee41a25457607a
#
_cell.length_a   1.000
_cell.length_b   1.000
_cell.length_c   1.000
_cell.angle_alpha   90.00
_cell.angle_beta   90.00
_cell.angle_gamma   90.00
#
_symmetry.space_group_name_H-M   'P 1'
#
loop_
_entity.id
_entity.type
_entity.pdbx_description
1 polymer ?
#
loop_
_entity_poly.entity_id
_entity_poly.type
_entity_poly.pdbx_seq_one_letter_code
_entity_poly.pdbx_strand_id
1 'polypeptide(L)'
;MNRKSFVVLSIASALVLAPLNAYANVAKSGSNCSKAGSLTTISKVKHACLPSKNSLTWQILNQDNTHRLAIETSVTLQALPAPLVNKLLQARQDKSPWLDQICSVDFESTDLPLCEGGDLTSSKLIVLYGDSHASMWMSAIEKIAKKQGYKVRLFAKLACPIVREPIWSFQLNKPFAECSQWQEKVINQIQTLKPEVLITTDQWKPAVVDGKRSDYDTPFVWQREYPKALQELSTSTKKLIVIGNNPSLTQDPVSCISKPRTSLALCSSGRGQADNAAINQIEKAATVALKSTYIDTVSWACTQSLCPVVIAGKIAYFDQWHFSESYVQYLLPLLEAALKLPA
;
A
#
# COMPACT_ATOMS: atom_id res chain seq x y z
N MET A 1 70.25 -70.44 9.94
CA MET A 1 70.12 -69.00 10.38
C MET A 1 69.95 -68.14 9.13
N ASN A 2 68.68 -67.86 8.76
CA ASN A 2 68.36 -67.09 7.57
C ASN A 2 67.60 -65.83 7.98
N ARG A 3 68.19 -64.64 7.80
CA ARG A 3 67.60 -63.38 7.92
C ARG A 3 66.78 -63.10 6.65
N LYS A 4 65.49 -62.92 6.75
CA LYS A 4 64.65 -62.39 5.67
C LYS A 4 64.51 -60.90 5.89
N SER A 5 65.05 -60.16 4.92
CA SER A 5 64.85 -58.67 4.81
C SER A 5 63.47 -58.35 4.23
N PHE A 6 62.67 -57.60 4.98
CA PHE A 6 61.44 -57.03 4.44
C PHE A 6 61.77 -55.65 3.83
N VAL A 7 61.46 -55.48 2.51
CA VAL A 7 61.47 -54.22 1.81
C VAL A 7 60.07 -53.56 2.01
N VAL A 8 60.07 -52.45 2.69
CA VAL A 8 58.84 -51.66 2.82
C VAL A 8 58.78 -50.67 1.62
N LEU A 9 57.83 -50.89 0.74
CA LEU A 9 57.53 -49.98 -0.39
C LEU A 9 56.66 -48.88 0.13
N SER A 10 57.20 -47.65 0.26
CA SER A 10 56.41 -46.47 0.61
C SER A 10 55.78 -45.90 -0.66
N ILE A 11 54.47 -46.02 -0.78
CA ILE A 11 53.68 -45.36 -1.82
C ILE A 11 53.39 -43.94 -1.33
N ALA A 12 54.09 -42.96 -1.89
CA ALA A 12 53.79 -41.53 -1.72
C ALA A 12 52.59 -41.15 -2.59
N SER A 13 51.41 -41.06 -1.97
CA SER A 13 50.22 -40.49 -2.64
C SER A 13 50.37 -38.98 -2.74
N ALA A 14 50.68 -38.48 -3.92
CA ALA A 14 50.64 -37.05 -4.22
C ALA A 14 49.19 -36.60 -4.29
N LEU A 15 48.69 -35.89 -3.24
CA LEU A 15 47.44 -35.15 -3.31
C LEU A 15 47.61 -33.99 -4.26
N VAL A 16 47.06 -34.10 -5.48
CA VAL A 16 46.89 -32.99 -6.39
C VAL A 16 45.78 -32.11 -5.84
N LEU A 17 46.14 -31.06 -5.12
CA LEU A 17 45.24 -29.96 -4.79
C LEU A 17 44.93 -29.22 -6.06
N ALA A 18 43.79 -29.53 -6.73
CA ALA A 18 43.26 -28.70 -7.78
C ALA A 18 42.85 -27.33 -7.16
N PRO A 19 43.27 -26.21 -7.75
CA PRO A 19 42.83 -24.92 -7.28
C PRO A 19 41.32 -24.84 -7.51
N LEU A 20 40.54 -24.76 -6.42
CA LEU A 20 39.15 -24.31 -6.46
C LEU A 20 39.18 -22.86 -6.94
N ASN A 21 39.16 -22.66 -8.26
CA ASN A 21 38.81 -21.38 -8.82
C ASN A 21 37.36 -21.07 -8.45
N ALA A 22 37.16 -20.50 -7.26
CA ALA A 22 35.96 -19.78 -6.94
C ALA A 22 35.89 -18.59 -7.88
N TYR A 23 35.28 -18.79 -9.03
CA TYR A 23 34.85 -17.65 -9.84
C TYR A 23 33.90 -16.85 -8.95
N ALA A 24 34.40 -15.81 -8.32
CA ALA A 24 33.57 -14.78 -7.72
C ALA A 24 32.65 -14.28 -8.82
N ASN A 25 31.39 -14.71 -8.80
CA ASN A 25 30.41 -14.21 -9.75
C ASN A 25 30.34 -12.69 -9.57
N VAL A 26 31.01 -11.97 -10.46
CA VAL A 26 31.00 -10.50 -10.47
C VAL A 26 29.54 -10.09 -10.65
N ALA A 27 28.98 -9.43 -9.66
CA ALA A 27 27.61 -8.97 -9.71
C ALA A 27 27.38 -8.13 -10.98
N LYS A 28 26.34 -8.46 -11.74
CA LYS A 28 25.89 -7.69 -12.91
C LYS A 28 24.46 -7.24 -12.68
N SER A 29 24.08 -6.09 -13.22
CA SER A 29 22.68 -5.64 -13.19
C SER A 29 21.79 -6.70 -13.84
N GLY A 30 20.68 -7.07 -13.14
CA GLY A 30 19.78 -8.14 -13.56
C GLY A 30 20.24 -9.56 -13.26
N SER A 31 21.50 -9.80 -12.84
CA SER A 31 21.93 -11.15 -12.44
C SER A 31 21.38 -11.54 -11.08
N ASN A 32 21.30 -12.85 -10.81
CA ASN A 32 20.83 -13.39 -9.53
C ASN A 32 21.69 -12.93 -8.35
N CYS A 33 21.05 -12.77 -7.22
CA CYS A 33 21.66 -12.50 -5.91
C CYS A 33 21.05 -13.42 -4.85
N SER A 34 21.70 -13.53 -3.69
CA SER A 34 21.36 -14.58 -2.71
C SER A 34 20.60 -14.08 -1.48
N LYS A 35 20.66 -12.78 -1.18
CA LYS A 35 20.07 -12.21 0.05
C LYS A 35 19.30 -10.93 -0.28
N ALA A 36 17.97 -10.98 -0.12
CA ALA A 36 17.13 -9.80 -0.28
C ALA A 36 17.59 -8.66 0.63
N GLY A 37 17.53 -7.44 0.12
CA GLY A 37 17.97 -6.24 0.84
C GLY A 37 19.48 -6.00 0.84
N SER A 38 20.31 -6.88 0.29
CA SER A 38 21.75 -6.63 0.15
C SER A 38 22.01 -5.53 -0.86
N LEU A 39 23.10 -4.77 -0.63
CA LEU A 39 23.54 -3.68 -1.50
C LEU A 39 24.88 -4.00 -2.17
N THR A 40 25.04 -3.53 -3.38
CA THR A 40 26.31 -3.57 -4.09
C THR A 40 26.46 -2.38 -5.03
N THR A 41 27.66 -2.15 -5.52
CA THR A 41 27.95 -1.15 -6.57
C THR A 41 28.43 -1.87 -7.83
N ILE A 42 27.71 -1.69 -8.93
CA ILE A 42 28.03 -2.26 -10.24
C ILE A 42 28.25 -1.10 -11.19
N SER A 43 29.43 -1.03 -11.84
CA SER A 43 29.75 0.06 -12.77
C SER A 43 29.47 1.47 -12.21
N LYS A 44 29.86 1.71 -10.94
CA LYS A 44 29.66 2.97 -10.20
C LYS A 44 28.19 3.30 -9.86
N VAL A 45 27.23 2.42 -10.16
CA VAL A 45 25.80 2.58 -9.85
C VAL A 45 25.43 1.68 -8.67
N LYS A 46 24.69 2.21 -7.70
CA LYS A 46 24.17 1.43 -6.56
C LYS A 46 23.06 0.49 -7.02
N HIS A 47 23.11 -0.76 -6.57
CA HIS A 47 22.11 -1.79 -6.82
C HIS A 47 21.69 -2.42 -5.50
N ALA A 48 20.44 -2.86 -5.44
CA ALA A 48 19.89 -3.68 -4.36
C ALA A 48 19.50 -5.06 -4.90
N CYS A 49 19.66 -6.07 -4.06
CA CYS A 49 19.16 -7.42 -4.30
C CYS A 49 17.67 -7.44 -3.95
N LEU A 50 16.81 -7.47 -4.94
CA LEU A 50 15.36 -7.36 -4.77
C LEU A 50 14.62 -8.51 -5.47
N PRO A 51 13.43 -8.90 -4.98
CA PRO A 51 12.59 -9.90 -5.63
C PRO A 51 12.23 -9.50 -7.07
N SER A 52 12.31 -10.49 -7.99
CA SER A 52 11.91 -10.35 -9.39
C SER A 52 11.28 -11.66 -9.87
N LYS A 53 9.98 -11.67 -10.12
CA LYS A 53 9.24 -12.89 -10.45
C LYS A 53 9.56 -14.04 -9.47
N ASN A 54 10.36 -15.02 -9.88
CA ASN A 54 10.68 -16.22 -9.11
C ASN A 54 12.12 -16.25 -8.56
N SER A 55 12.84 -15.13 -8.58
CA SER A 55 14.23 -15.04 -8.15
C SER A 55 14.56 -13.71 -7.49
N LEU A 56 15.72 -13.63 -6.85
CA LEU A 56 16.30 -12.38 -6.40
C LEU A 56 17.31 -11.89 -7.45
N THR A 57 17.24 -10.61 -7.84
CA THR A 57 18.13 -10.03 -8.81
C THR A 57 18.68 -8.68 -8.37
N TRP A 58 19.89 -8.34 -8.87
CA TRP A 58 20.50 -7.03 -8.67
C TRP A 58 19.78 -5.98 -9.50
N GLN A 59 19.07 -5.06 -8.85
CA GLN A 59 18.31 -3.98 -9.50
C GLN A 59 18.86 -2.62 -9.13
N ILE A 60 18.92 -1.70 -10.12
CA ILE A 60 19.39 -0.32 -9.90
C ILE A 60 18.53 0.36 -8.82
N LEU A 61 19.17 1.05 -7.90
CA LEU A 61 18.49 1.88 -6.90
C LEU A 61 17.97 3.17 -7.54
N ASN A 62 16.79 3.09 -8.14
CA ASN A 62 15.89 4.22 -8.40
C ASN A 62 14.96 4.44 -7.21
N GLN A 63 14.02 5.36 -7.33
CA GLN A 63 13.05 5.67 -6.27
C GLN A 63 12.22 4.46 -5.86
N ASP A 64 11.63 3.75 -6.81
CA ASP A 64 10.81 2.56 -6.55
C ASP A 64 11.60 1.45 -5.87
N ASN A 65 12.79 1.16 -6.39
CA ASN A 65 13.65 0.12 -5.84
C ASN A 65 14.23 0.51 -4.47
N THR A 66 14.43 1.80 -4.20
CA THR A 66 14.81 2.30 -2.86
C THR A 66 13.69 2.06 -1.86
N HIS A 67 12.46 2.30 -2.26
CA HIS A 67 11.29 2.01 -1.42
C HIS A 67 11.11 0.51 -1.20
N ARG A 68 11.19 -0.31 -2.25
CA ARG A 68 11.15 -1.77 -2.14
C ARG A 68 12.24 -2.30 -1.22
N LEU A 69 13.46 -1.77 -1.31
CA LEU A 69 14.55 -2.09 -0.39
C LEU A 69 14.18 -1.76 1.07
N ALA A 70 13.53 -0.62 1.32
CA ALA A 70 13.07 -0.25 2.66
C ALA A 70 12.06 -1.24 3.23
N ILE A 71 11.14 -1.77 2.41
CA ILE A 71 10.19 -2.81 2.84
C ILE A 71 10.93 -4.13 3.11
N GLU A 72 11.80 -4.58 2.20
CA GLU A 72 12.55 -5.84 2.35
C GLU A 72 13.48 -5.83 3.58
N THR A 73 14.05 -4.68 3.93
CA THR A 73 14.87 -4.55 5.14
C THR A 73 14.01 -4.46 6.41
N SER A 74 12.81 -3.95 6.31
CA SER A 74 11.88 -3.81 7.45
C SER A 74 11.45 -5.15 8.04
N VAL A 75 11.31 -6.19 7.22
CA VAL A 75 10.93 -7.54 7.71
C VAL A 75 12.02 -8.21 8.53
N THR A 76 13.25 -7.70 8.48
CA THR A 76 14.37 -8.21 9.30
C THR A 76 14.44 -7.58 10.69
N LEU A 77 13.65 -6.51 10.96
CA LEU A 77 13.63 -5.81 12.23
C LEU A 77 12.98 -6.68 13.32
N GLN A 78 13.71 -6.94 14.39
CA GLN A 78 13.22 -7.74 15.51
C GLN A 78 12.53 -6.87 16.57
N ALA A 79 13.01 -5.66 16.78
CA ALA A 79 12.52 -4.73 17.80
C ALA A 79 12.27 -3.34 17.22
N LEU A 80 11.45 -2.57 17.90
CA LEU A 80 11.18 -1.18 17.53
C LEU A 80 12.49 -0.36 17.59
N PRO A 81 12.90 0.29 16.49
CA PRO A 81 14.09 1.15 16.49
C PRO A 81 14.01 2.23 17.56
N ALA A 82 15.12 2.50 18.27
CA ALA A 82 15.17 3.46 19.37
C ALA A 82 14.54 4.83 19.06
N PRO A 83 14.72 5.45 17.86
CA PRO A 83 14.06 6.71 17.53
C PRO A 83 12.52 6.64 17.48
N LEU A 84 11.94 5.44 17.31
CA LEU A 84 10.49 5.24 17.24
C LEU A 84 9.88 4.95 18.61
N VAL A 85 10.66 4.54 19.60
CA VAL A 85 10.16 4.27 20.96
C VAL A 85 9.48 5.52 21.56
N ASN A 86 10.11 6.69 21.41
CA ASN A 86 9.55 7.94 21.90
C ASN A 86 8.32 8.42 21.10
N LYS A 87 8.14 7.93 19.86
CA LYS A 87 6.99 8.26 19.00
C LYS A 87 5.81 7.33 19.24
N LEU A 88 6.02 6.22 19.94
CA LEU A 88 4.99 5.20 20.13
C LEU A 88 3.74 5.74 20.83
N LEU A 89 3.91 6.62 21.83
CA LEU A 89 2.79 7.26 22.55
C LEU A 89 1.92 8.13 21.63
N GLN A 90 2.49 8.66 20.56
CA GLN A 90 1.81 9.53 19.60
C GLN A 90 1.39 8.78 18.32
N ALA A 91 1.72 7.49 18.19
CA ALA A 91 1.52 6.75 16.95
C ALA A 91 0.04 6.70 16.50
N ARG A 92 -0.91 6.69 17.46
CA ARG A 92 -2.35 6.74 17.12
C ARG A 92 -2.83 8.12 16.68
N GLN A 93 -2.08 9.16 16.98
CA GLN A 93 -2.38 10.53 16.56
C GLN A 93 -1.66 10.91 15.25
N ASP A 94 -0.77 10.04 14.76
CA ASP A 94 -0.08 10.20 13.47
C ASP A 94 -1.02 9.83 12.32
N LYS A 95 -2.09 10.60 12.18
CA LYS A 95 -3.14 10.44 11.17
C LYS A 95 -3.32 11.74 10.37
N SER A 96 -3.84 11.61 9.16
CA SER A 96 -4.16 12.77 8.31
C SER A 96 -5.04 13.77 9.05
N PRO A 97 -4.75 15.07 9.01
CA PRO A 97 -5.62 16.10 9.58
C PRO A 97 -7.01 16.14 8.92
N TRP A 98 -7.14 15.60 7.72
CA TRP A 98 -8.39 15.49 6.97
C TRP A 98 -9.30 14.35 7.47
N LEU A 99 -8.81 13.50 8.37
CA LEU A 99 -9.61 12.50 9.09
C LEU A 99 -10.34 13.10 10.30
N ASP A 100 -10.39 14.41 10.40
CA ASP A 100 -11.21 15.08 11.39
C ASP A 100 -12.71 14.93 11.11
N GLN A 101 -13.53 15.34 12.07
CA GLN A 101 -15.00 15.16 12.00
C GLN A 101 -15.67 16.05 10.95
N ILE A 102 -15.01 17.13 10.47
CA ILE A 102 -15.60 18.05 9.52
C ILE A 102 -15.54 17.48 8.10
N CYS A 103 -14.35 17.08 7.66
CA CYS A 103 -14.11 16.65 6.29
C CYS A 103 -14.31 15.15 6.06
N SER A 104 -14.25 14.34 7.11
CA SER A 104 -14.66 12.93 7.09
C SER A 104 -16.04 12.82 7.70
N VAL A 105 -17.07 12.86 6.86
CA VAL A 105 -18.48 12.80 7.31
C VAL A 105 -18.70 11.52 8.11
N ASP A 106 -19.33 11.64 9.27
CA ASP A 106 -19.58 10.53 10.17
C ASP A 106 -20.63 9.54 9.61
N PHE A 107 -20.96 8.51 10.40
CA PHE A 107 -21.83 7.45 9.95
C PHE A 107 -23.28 7.90 9.76
N GLU A 108 -23.77 8.86 10.54
CA GLU A 108 -25.17 9.26 10.54
C GLU A 108 -25.46 10.42 9.60
N SER A 109 -24.55 11.39 9.49
CA SER A 109 -24.73 12.56 8.63
C SER A 109 -24.63 12.21 7.15
N THR A 110 -25.40 12.93 6.35
CA THR A 110 -25.31 12.92 4.87
C THR A 110 -24.92 14.30 4.32
N ASP A 111 -24.29 15.13 5.12
CA ASP A 111 -23.85 16.47 4.74
C ASP A 111 -22.68 16.41 3.73
N LEU A 112 -22.52 17.51 2.99
CA LEU A 112 -21.42 17.70 2.05
C LEU A 112 -20.61 18.94 2.47
N PRO A 113 -19.73 18.84 3.47
CA PRO A 113 -18.92 19.97 3.88
C PRO A 113 -18.00 20.43 2.75
N LEU A 114 -17.68 21.73 2.71
CA LEU A 114 -16.73 22.27 1.77
C LEU A 114 -15.30 22.02 2.25
N CYS A 115 -14.68 20.97 1.73
CA CYS A 115 -13.32 20.56 2.06
C CYS A 115 -12.43 20.68 0.83
N GLU A 116 -11.67 21.76 0.74
CA GLU A 116 -10.80 22.07 -0.39
C GLU A 116 -9.36 22.31 0.07
N GLY A 117 -8.41 21.94 -0.79
CA GLY A 117 -6.97 22.13 -0.58
C GLY A 117 -6.24 22.34 -1.91
N GLY A 118 -4.93 22.30 -1.88
CA GLY A 118 -4.11 22.50 -3.06
C GLY A 118 -3.94 23.97 -3.41
N ASP A 119 -3.99 24.32 -4.69
CA ASP A 119 -4.02 25.70 -5.18
C ASP A 119 -5.47 26.18 -5.28
N LEU A 120 -5.96 26.86 -4.24
CA LEU A 120 -7.35 27.34 -4.17
C LEU A 120 -7.71 28.37 -5.25
N THR A 121 -6.72 28.97 -5.91
CA THR A 121 -6.93 29.93 -7.00
C THR A 121 -7.05 29.26 -8.38
N SER A 122 -6.71 27.98 -8.46
CA SER A 122 -6.73 27.23 -9.72
C SER A 122 -8.13 26.92 -10.20
N SER A 123 -8.34 27.03 -11.51
CA SER A 123 -9.53 26.52 -12.20
C SER A 123 -9.46 25.02 -12.49
N LYS A 124 -8.25 24.42 -12.45
CA LYS A 124 -8.07 22.97 -12.61
C LYS A 124 -8.49 22.27 -11.32
N LEU A 125 -9.42 21.34 -11.42
CA LEU A 125 -10.01 20.67 -10.26
C LEU A 125 -9.69 19.17 -10.24
N ILE A 126 -9.18 18.72 -9.10
CA ILE A 126 -9.18 17.32 -8.69
C ILE A 126 -10.34 17.11 -7.72
N VAL A 127 -11.14 16.08 -7.91
CA VAL A 127 -12.03 15.56 -6.88
C VAL A 127 -11.41 14.29 -6.30
N LEU A 128 -11.30 14.21 -4.98
CA LEU A 128 -10.95 13.00 -4.24
C LEU A 128 -12.22 12.49 -3.55
N TYR A 129 -12.67 11.28 -3.92
CA TYR A 129 -13.93 10.70 -3.48
C TYR A 129 -13.71 9.31 -2.90
N GLY A 130 -14.28 9.04 -1.73
CA GLY A 130 -14.23 7.72 -1.09
C GLY A 130 -14.62 7.75 0.38
N ASP A 131 -14.02 6.82 1.13
CA ASP A 131 -14.23 6.71 2.58
C ASP A 131 -13.09 7.38 3.38
N SER A 132 -12.80 6.88 4.59
CA SER A 132 -11.69 7.34 5.42
C SER A 132 -10.32 7.23 4.74
N HIS A 133 -10.18 6.35 3.74
CA HIS A 133 -8.95 6.24 2.95
C HIS A 133 -8.76 7.45 2.04
N ALA A 134 -9.84 8.05 1.52
CA ALA A 134 -9.73 9.31 0.80
C ALA A 134 -9.18 10.42 1.72
N SER A 135 -9.69 10.53 2.94
CA SER A 135 -9.17 11.47 3.95
C SER A 135 -7.72 11.17 4.33
N MET A 136 -7.35 9.90 4.41
CA MET A 136 -5.97 9.46 4.69
C MET A 136 -4.98 9.95 3.61
N TRP A 137 -5.35 9.84 2.33
CA TRP A 137 -4.50 10.26 1.22
C TRP A 137 -4.52 11.77 0.95
N MET A 138 -5.54 12.50 1.45
CA MET A 138 -5.78 13.90 1.09
C MET A 138 -4.58 14.80 1.37
N SER A 139 -3.86 14.64 2.47
CA SER A 139 -2.72 15.49 2.81
C SER A 139 -1.55 15.38 1.82
N ALA A 140 -1.33 14.21 1.23
CA ALA A 140 -0.33 14.03 0.19
C ALA A 140 -0.84 14.52 -1.17
N ILE A 141 -2.10 14.23 -1.50
CA ILE A 141 -2.73 14.69 -2.75
C ILE A 141 -2.80 16.22 -2.79
N GLU A 142 -3.14 16.87 -1.68
CA GLU A 142 -3.16 18.32 -1.55
C GLU A 142 -1.80 18.96 -1.88
N LYS A 143 -0.71 18.39 -1.36
CA LYS A 143 0.65 18.87 -1.64
C LYS A 143 1.04 18.72 -3.11
N ILE A 144 0.69 17.56 -3.70
CA ILE A 144 0.92 17.31 -5.13
C ILE A 144 0.08 18.27 -5.98
N ALA A 145 -1.19 18.40 -5.65
CA ALA A 145 -2.13 19.32 -6.34
C ALA A 145 -1.61 20.76 -6.32
N LYS A 146 -1.22 21.26 -5.14
CA LYS A 146 -0.65 22.61 -5.00
C LYS A 146 0.59 22.82 -5.87
N LYS A 147 1.51 21.84 -5.87
CA LYS A 147 2.75 21.88 -6.67
C LYS A 147 2.46 21.93 -8.18
N GLN A 148 1.38 21.28 -8.62
CA GLN A 148 1.02 21.15 -10.04
C GLN A 148 -0.10 22.12 -10.48
N GLY A 149 -0.47 23.08 -9.62
CA GLY A 149 -1.47 24.09 -9.92
C GLY A 149 -2.88 23.55 -10.04
N TYR A 150 -3.26 22.64 -9.15
CA TYR A 150 -4.61 22.09 -9.03
C TYR A 150 -5.23 22.46 -7.68
N LYS A 151 -6.51 22.81 -7.70
CA LYS A 151 -7.37 22.74 -6.54
C LYS A 151 -7.82 21.30 -6.34
N VAL A 152 -7.95 20.85 -5.08
CA VAL A 152 -8.51 19.54 -4.76
C VAL A 152 -9.73 19.70 -3.86
N ARG A 153 -10.80 18.97 -4.16
CA ARG A 153 -12.01 18.87 -3.35
C ARG A 153 -12.18 17.47 -2.83
N LEU A 154 -12.32 17.34 -1.52
CA LEU A 154 -12.53 16.08 -0.83
C LEU A 154 -14.03 15.82 -0.62
N PHE A 155 -14.48 14.63 -1.02
CA PHE A 155 -15.74 14.02 -0.57
C PHE A 155 -15.41 12.71 0.12
N ALA A 156 -15.50 12.70 1.45
CA ALA A 156 -15.18 11.52 2.26
C ALA A 156 -16.25 11.28 3.31
N LYS A 157 -16.72 10.02 3.42
CA LYS A 157 -17.61 9.57 4.47
C LYS A 157 -17.08 8.28 5.08
N LEU A 158 -17.00 8.26 6.43
CA LEU A 158 -16.43 7.12 7.14
C LEU A 158 -17.10 5.80 6.73
N ALA A 159 -16.27 4.83 6.33
CA ALA A 159 -16.68 3.48 5.94
C ALA A 159 -17.70 3.39 4.79
N CYS A 160 -17.79 4.41 3.93
CA CYS A 160 -18.71 4.47 2.80
C CYS A 160 -17.94 4.36 1.48
N PRO A 161 -17.76 3.16 0.90
CA PRO A 161 -17.08 2.95 -0.37
C PRO A 161 -17.90 3.50 -1.55
N ILE A 162 -17.33 3.43 -2.77
CA ILE A 162 -18.02 3.91 -3.98
C ILE A 162 -19.09 2.94 -4.51
N VAL A 163 -19.10 1.70 -4.06
CA VAL A 163 -20.09 0.69 -4.48
C VAL A 163 -21.49 1.14 -4.07
N ARG A 164 -22.45 1.14 -5.01
CA ARG A 164 -23.80 1.68 -4.84
C ARG A 164 -24.80 0.71 -4.19
N GLU A 165 -24.47 -0.57 -4.11
CA GLU A 165 -25.30 -1.57 -3.44
C GLU A 165 -25.27 -1.40 -1.92
N PRO A 166 -26.34 -1.81 -1.23
CA PRO A 166 -26.35 -1.77 0.23
C PRO A 166 -25.18 -2.53 0.83
N ILE A 167 -24.45 -1.85 1.71
CA ILE A 167 -23.34 -2.40 2.48
C ILE A 167 -23.69 -2.40 3.97
N TRP A 168 -22.97 -3.20 4.75
CA TRP A 168 -23.16 -3.29 6.19
C TRP A 168 -22.29 -2.29 6.93
N SER A 169 -22.89 -1.49 7.80
CA SER A 169 -22.16 -0.66 8.76
C SER A 169 -21.91 -1.44 10.05
N PHE A 170 -20.62 -1.66 10.38
CA PHE A 170 -20.25 -2.24 11.67
C PHE A 170 -20.52 -1.29 12.83
N GLN A 171 -20.41 0.01 12.62
CA GLN A 171 -20.62 1.01 13.65
C GLN A 171 -22.09 1.15 14.03
N LEU A 172 -22.96 1.17 13.02
CA LEU A 172 -24.41 1.28 13.24
C LEU A 172 -25.08 -0.09 13.44
N ASN A 173 -24.35 -1.18 13.18
CA ASN A 173 -24.85 -2.56 13.24
C ASN A 173 -26.14 -2.78 12.42
N LYS A 174 -26.19 -2.21 11.21
CA LYS A 174 -27.35 -2.25 10.29
C LYS A 174 -26.89 -2.05 8.83
N PRO A 175 -27.77 -2.29 7.83
CA PRO A 175 -27.57 -1.78 6.48
C PRO A 175 -27.31 -0.27 6.49
N PHE A 176 -26.32 0.19 5.70
CA PHE A 176 -25.81 1.56 5.74
C PHE A 176 -26.55 2.48 4.77
N ALA A 177 -27.83 2.76 5.05
CA ALA A 177 -28.68 3.60 4.21
C ALA A 177 -28.12 5.04 4.05
N GLU A 178 -27.52 5.57 5.11
CA GLU A 178 -26.93 6.91 5.13
C GLU A 178 -25.74 7.02 4.15
N CYS A 179 -25.04 5.92 3.89
CA CYS A 179 -24.00 5.87 2.85
C CYS A 179 -24.61 6.04 1.46
N SER A 180 -25.64 5.27 1.13
CA SER A 180 -26.32 5.35 -0.18
C SER A 180 -26.91 6.74 -0.44
N GLN A 181 -27.54 7.37 0.55
CA GLN A 181 -28.06 8.73 0.44
C GLN A 181 -26.97 9.78 0.22
N TRP A 182 -25.85 9.63 0.95
CA TRP A 182 -24.71 10.52 0.81
C TRP A 182 -24.04 10.36 -0.58
N GLN A 183 -23.87 9.13 -1.06
CA GLN A 183 -23.32 8.84 -2.39
C GLN A 183 -24.13 9.53 -3.51
N GLU A 184 -25.45 9.51 -3.45
CA GLU A 184 -26.31 10.21 -4.43
C GLU A 184 -25.97 11.70 -4.51
N LYS A 185 -25.88 12.35 -3.35
CA LYS A 185 -25.52 13.78 -3.29
C LYS A 185 -24.14 14.05 -3.86
N VAL A 186 -23.15 13.20 -3.52
CA VAL A 186 -21.76 13.35 -4.02
C VAL A 186 -21.70 13.18 -5.53
N ILE A 187 -22.34 12.14 -6.08
CA ILE A 187 -22.33 11.90 -7.53
C ILE A 187 -22.95 13.07 -8.29
N ASN A 188 -24.07 13.62 -7.81
CA ASN A 188 -24.68 14.80 -8.40
C ASN A 188 -23.72 16.01 -8.37
N GLN A 189 -22.95 16.17 -7.28
CA GLN A 189 -21.91 17.21 -7.21
C GLN A 189 -20.78 16.96 -8.20
N ILE A 190 -20.27 15.73 -8.32
CA ILE A 190 -19.21 15.36 -9.26
C ILE A 190 -19.65 15.61 -10.71
N GLN A 191 -20.89 15.24 -11.05
CA GLN A 191 -21.49 15.48 -12.37
C GLN A 191 -21.60 16.97 -12.71
N THR A 192 -21.89 17.81 -11.71
CA THR A 192 -21.94 19.27 -11.85
C THR A 192 -20.56 19.89 -11.97
N LEU A 193 -19.61 19.46 -11.13
CA LEU A 193 -18.24 19.98 -11.06
C LEU A 193 -17.40 19.62 -12.28
N LYS A 194 -17.62 18.46 -12.87
CA LYS A 194 -16.86 17.92 -14.02
C LYS A 194 -15.35 18.08 -13.85
N PRO A 195 -14.75 17.46 -12.79
CA PRO A 195 -13.34 17.67 -12.49
C PRO A 195 -12.44 17.20 -13.64
N GLU A 196 -11.27 17.81 -13.78
CA GLU A 196 -10.28 17.33 -14.73
C GLU A 196 -9.76 15.94 -14.34
N VAL A 197 -9.60 15.70 -13.03
CA VAL A 197 -9.15 14.43 -12.47
C VAL A 197 -10.10 14.03 -11.35
N LEU A 198 -10.59 12.81 -11.42
CA LEU A 198 -11.30 12.15 -10.31
C LEU A 198 -10.44 11.03 -9.77
N ILE A 199 -10.13 11.13 -8.48
CA ILE A 199 -9.41 10.10 -7.75
C ILE A 199 -10.39 9.43 -6.80
N THR A 200 -10.48 8.11 -6.83
CA THR A 200 -11.27 7.36 -5.85
C THR A 200 -10.41 6.36 -5.10
N THR A 201 -10.75 6.17 -3.83
CA THR A 201 -10.13 5.19 -2.96
C THR A 201 -11.04 4.88 -1.80
N ASP A 202 -11.15 3.63 -1.45
CA ASP A 202 -12.01 3.19 -0.35
C ASP A 202 -11.51 1.86 0.24
N GLN A 203 -12.14 1.42 1.29
CA GLN A 203 -11.98 0.07 1.83
C GLN A 203 -13.27 -0.71 1.60
N TRP A 204 -13.14 -1.94 1.15
CA TRP A 204 -14.28 -2.83 0.99
C TRP A 204 -15.09 -2.99 2.28
N LYS A 205 -16.42 -3.12 2.13
CA LYS A 205 -17.34 -3.39 3.23
C LYS A 205 -18.23 -4.59 2.88
N PRO A 206 -18.68 -5.36 3.88
CA PRO A 206 -19.60 -6.47 3.64
C PRO A 206 -20.87 -6.01 2.93
N ALA A 207 -21.28 -6.80 1.94
CA ALA A 207 -22.55 -6.60 1.26
C ALA A 207 -23.73 -6.91 2.18
N VAL A 208 -24.89 -6.36 1.85
CA VAL A 208 -26.17 -6.70 2.45
C VAL A 208 -26.97 -7.54 1.47
N VAL A 209 -27.36 -8.75 1.87
CA VAL A 209 -28.24 -9.65 1.12
C VAL A 209 -29.44 -9.98 2.00
N ASP A 210 -30.64 -9.84 1.49
CA ASP A 210 -31.90 -10.04 2.24
C ASP A 210 -31.95 -9.28 3.59
N GLY A 211 -31.40 -8.05 3.58
CA GLY A 211 -31.36 -7.18 4.77
C GLY A 211 -30.33 -7.59 5.82
N LYS A 212 -29.47 -8.57 5.56
CA LYS A 212 -28.46 -9.09 6.48
C LYS A 212 -27.05 -8.93 5.90
N ARG A 213 -26.06 -8.82 6.79
CA ARG A 213 -24.66 -8.86 6.41
C ARG A 213 -24.30 -10.20 5.77
N SER A 214 -23.60 -10.13 4.64
CA SER A 214 -23.05 -11.30 3.97
C SER A 214 -21.58 -11.05 3.57
N ASP A 215 -20.66 -11.61 4.34
CA ASP A 215 -19.23 -11.60 3.97
C ASP A 215 -18.98 -12.53 2.77
N TYR A 216 -19.74 -13.61 2.65
CA TYR A 216 -19.64 -14.59 1.58
C TYR A 216 -19.98 -13.98 0.21
N ASP A 217 -21.05 -13.20 0.14
CA ASP A 217 -21.53 -12.61 -1.12
C ASP A 217 -20.77 -11.34 -1.50
N THR A 218 -19.99 -10.76 -0.59
CA THR A 218 -19.28 -9.50 -0.82
C THR A 218 -18.44 -9.49 -2.09
N PRO A 219 -17.56 -10.46 -2.39
CA PRO A 219 -16.78 -10.44 -3.63
C PRO A 219 -17.66 -10.47 -4.89
N PHE A 220 -18.78 -11.20 -4.87
CA PHE A 220 -19.71 -11.29 -6.01
C PHE A 220 -20.45 -9.98 -6.24
N VAL A 221 -20.89 -9.33 -5.15
CA VAL A 221 -21.52 -8.00 -5.21
C VAL A 221 -20.52 -6.98 -5.75
N TRP A 222 -19.28 -6.96 -5.24
CA TRP A 222 -18.25 -6.04 -5.72
C TRP A 222 -17.90 -6.29 -7.19
N GLN A 223 -17.75 -7.55 -7.61
CA GLN A 223 -17.47 -7.89 -8.99
C GLN A 223 -18.56 -7.39 -9.96
N ARG A 224 -19.82 -7.39 -9.52
CA ARG A 224 -20.96 -6.92 -10.31
C ARG A 224 -21.11 -5.40 -10.30
N GLU A 225 -20.91 -4.76 -9.15
CA GLU A 225 -21.31 -3.37 -8.92
C GLU A 225 -20.16 -2.36 -8.97
N TYR A 226 -18.96 -2.75 -8.62
CA TYR A 226 -17.81 -1.84 -8.66
C TYR A 226 -17.53 -1.32 -10.09
N PRO A 227 -17.57 -2.15 -11.15
CA PRO A 227 -17.42 -1.66 -12.54
C PRO A 227 -18.50 -0.64 -12.94
N LYS A 228 -19.75 -0.80 -12.47
CA LYS A 228 -20.84 0.14 -12.74
C LYS A 228 -20.59 1.50 -12.08
N ALA A 229 -20.19 1.49 -10.81
CA ALA A 229 -19.85 2.70 -10.08
C ALA A 229 -18.70 3.46 -10.75
N LEU A 230 -17.63 2.76 -11.14
CA LEU A 230 -16.52 3.39 -11.88
C LEU A 230 -16.95 3.91 -13.26
N GLN A 231 -17.79 3.18 -13.99
CA GLN A 231 -18.31 3.61 -15.29
C GLN A 231 -19.11 4.91 -15.12
N GLU A 232 -20.00 5.00 -14.14
CA GLU A 232 -20.76 6.21 -13.83
C GLU A 232 -19.84 7.40 -13.56
N LEU A 233 -18.86 7.22 -12.67
CA LEU A 233 -17.88 8.26 -12.32
C LEU A 233 -17.02 8.69 -13.50
N SER A 234 -16.64 7.76 -14.38
CA SER A 234 -15.79 8.03 -15.55
C SER A 234 -16.40 9.00 -16.53
N THR A 235 -17.74 9.09 -16.61
CA THR A 235 -18.45 9.98 -17.51
C THR A 235 -18.33 11.47 -17.12
N SER A 236 -17.94 11.74 -15.89
CA SER A 236 -17.90 13.09 -15.31
C SER A 236 -16.50 13.69 -15.22
N THR A 237 -15.46 12.99 -15.69
CA THR A 237 -14.07 13.44 -15.57
C THR A 237 -13.27 13.15 -16.84
N LYS A 238 -12.21 13.93 -17.07
CA LYS A 238 -11.26 13.65 -18.17
C LYS A 238 -10.29 12.51 -17.81
N LYS A 239 -9.99 12.33 -16.52
CA LYS A 239 -9.07 11.32 -16.04
C LYS A 239 -9.57 10.70 -14.72
N LEU A 240 -9.80 9.39 -14.74
CA LEU A 240 -10.15 8.62 -13.55
C LEU A 240 -8.92 7.87 -13.04
N ILE A 241 -8.70 7.94 -11.72
CA ILE A 241 -7.63 7.25 -11.02
C ILE A 241 -8.24 6.50 -9.84
N VAL A 242 -7.87 5.24 -9.66
CA VAL A 242 -8.22 4.43 -8.50
C VAL A 242 -6.96 4.18 -7.69
N ILE A 243 -6.95 4.60 -6.43
CA ILE A 243 -5.96 4.17 -5.45
C ILE A 243 -6.54 2.95 -4.75
N GLY A 244 -5.99 1.76 -5.02
CA GLY A 244 -6.50 0.49 -4.49
C GLY A 244 -6.38 0.42 -2.96
N ASN A 245 -7.09 -0.54 -2.37
CA ASN A 245 -7.06 -0.75 -0.92
C ASN A 245 -5.62 -0.99 -0.44
N ASN A 246 -5.22 -0.29 0.61
CA ASN A 246 -4.00 -0.62 1.33
C ASN A 246 -4.20 -1.88 2.19
N PRO A 247 -3.13 -2.53 2.64
CA PRO A 247 -3.24 -3.71 3.50
C PRO A 247 -4.04 -3.44 4.77
N SER A 248 -4.96 -4.33 5.10
CA SER A 248 -5.65 -4.39 6.39
C SER A 248 -4.93 -5.37 7.30
N LEU A 249 -4.36 -4.90 8.40
CA LEU A 249 -3.59 -5.76 9.29
C LEU A 249 -4.50 -6.71 10.08
N THR A 250 -4.00 -7.89 10.46
CA THR A 250 -4.76 -8.88 11.22
C THR A 250 -4.95 -8.52 12.68
N GLN A 251 -4.18 -7.54 13.18
CA GLN A 251 -4.28 -6.99 14.53
C GLN A 251 -3.89 -5.52 14.54
N ASP A 252 -4.30 -4.83 15.59
CA ASP A 252 -3.93 -3.42 15.76
C ASP A 252 -2.40 -3.27 15.99
N PRO A 253 -1.69 -2.59 15.07
CA PRO A 253 -0.23 -2.52 15.10
C PRO A 253 0.29 -1.74 16.30
N VAL A 254 -0.34 -0.62 16.65
CA VAL A 254 0.12 0.24 17.75
C VAL A 254 -0.03 -0.48 19.09
N SER A 255 -1.17 -1.14 19.32
CA SER A 255 -1.36 -1.96 20.51
C SER A 255 -0.36 -3.12 20.58
N CYS A 256 -0.05 -3.75 19.44
CA CYS A 256 0.90 -4.85 19.39
C CYS A 256 2.32 -4.39 19.74
N ILE A 257 2.84 -3.39 19.05
CA ILE A 257 4.24 -2.91 19.24
C ILE A 257 4.45 -2.19 20.59
N SER A 258 3.35 -1.83 21.28
CA SER A 258 3.42 -1.24 22.63
C SER A 258 3.61 -2.29 23.73
N LYS A 259 3.46 -3.57 23.45
CA LYS A 259 3.64 -4.64 24.42
C LYS A 259 5.12 -4.83 24.72
N PRO A 260 5.54 -4.95 25.99
CA PRO A 260 6.93 -5.19 26.34
C PRO A 260 7.50 -6.44 25.68
N ARG A 261 8.72 -6.35 25.16
CA ARG A 261 9.46 -7.47 24.55
C ARG A 261 8.77 -8.12 23.34
N THR A 262 7.86 -7.42 22.68
CA THR A 262 7.20 -7.93 21.47
C THR A 262 8.15 -7.85 20.28
N SER A 263 8.23 -8.93 19.51
CA SER A 263 8.90 -8.91 18.20
C SER A 263 8.03 -8.22 17.16
N LEU A 264 8.62 -7.36 16.34
CA LEU A 264 7.91 -6.70 15.21
C LEU A 264 7.35 -7.71 14.21
N ALA A 265 7.99 -8.87 14.08
CA ALA A 265 7.48 -9.96 13.24
C ALA A 265 6.09 -10.45 13.69
N LEU A 266 5.86 -10.52 15.02
CA LEU A 266 4.56 -10.91 15.57
C LEU A 266 3.47 -9.84 15.37
N CYS A 267 3.85 -8.58 15.20
CA CYS A 267 2.92 -7.48 14.94
C CYS A 267 2.63 -7.28 13.46
N SER A 268 3.47 -7.83 12.59
CA SER A 268 3.30 -7.81 11.15
C SER A 268 2.25 -8.83 10.71
N SER A 269 1.63 -8.61 9.56
CA SER A 269 0.61 -9.50 9.02
C SER A 269 1.12 -10.24 7.78
N GLY A 270 0.77 -11.51 7.64
CA GLY A 270 0.99 -12.23 6.39
C GLY A 270 0.30 -11.52 5.23
N ARG A 271 0.98 -11.35 4.09
CA ARG A 271 0.41 -10.66 2.93
C ARG A 271 -0.91 -11.27 2.48
N GLY A 272 -0.99 -12.60 2.41
CA GLY A 272 -2.22 -13.28 2.00
C GLY A 272 -3.44 -13.00 2.89
N GLN A 273 -3.22 -12.55 4.14
CA GLN A 273 -4.28 -12.16 5.07
C GLN A 273 -4.60 -10.66 5.01
N ALA A 274 -3.60 -9.84 4.70
CA ALA A 274 -3.71 -8.38 4.74
C ALA A 274 -4.11 -7.74 3.40
N ASP A 275 -3.81 -8.39 2.28
CA ASP A 275 -3.87 -7.83 0.93
C ASP A 275 -5.30 -7.53 0.44
N ASN A 276 -6.34 -8.21 0.95
CA ASN A 276 -7.68 -8.16 0.34
C ASN A 276 -7.66 -8.47 -1.18
N ALA A 277 -6.83 -9.42 -1.58
CA ALA A 277 -6.44 -9.66 -2.98
C ALA A 277 -7.61 -9.83 -3.94
N ALA A 278 -8.71 -10.48 -3.53
CA ALA A 278 -9.90 -10.67 -4.36
C ALA A 278 -10.54 -9.33 -4.73
N ILE A 279 -10.70 -8.44 -3.75
CA ILE A 279 -11.29 -7.11 -3.98
C ILE A 279 -10.35 -6.23 -4.80
N ASN A 280 -9.06 -6.19 -4.45
CA ASN A 280 -8.05 -5.43 -5.20
C ASN A 280 -7.96 -5.88 -6.68
N GLN A 281 -8.16 -7.17 -6.96
CA GLN A 281 -8.22 -7.69 -8.32
C GLN A 281 -9.48 -7.21 -9.08
N ILE A 282 -10.64 -7.19 -8.42
CA ILE A 282 -11.89 -6.68 -8.99
C ILE A 282 -11.73 -5.19 -9.34
N GLU A 283 -11.26 -4.38 -8.42
CA GLU A 283 -11.03 -2.95 -8.60
C GLU A 283 -10.05 -2.68 -9.75
N LYS A 284 -8.93 -3.38 -9.76
CA LYS A 284 -7.92 -3.27 -10.81
C LYS A 284 -8.48 -3.65 -12.18
N ALA A 285 -9.20 -4.77 -12.28
CA ALA A 285 -9.78 -5.24 -13.53
C ALA A 285 -10.79 -4.22 -14.07
N ALA A 286 -11.69 -3.70 -13.22
CA ALA A 286 -12.66 -2.68 -13.59
C ALA A 286 -11.98 -1.38 -14.06
N THR A 287 -10.95 -0.94 -13.34
CA THR A 287 -10.19 0.27 -13.68
C THR A 287 -9.48 0.14 -15.03
N VAL A 288 -8.82 -1.00 -15.27
CA VAL A 288 -8.10 -1.27 -16.52
C VAL A 288 -9.06 -1.37 -17.71
N ALA A 289 -10.25 -1.97 -17.52
CA ALA A 289 -11.28 -2.06 -18.56
C ALA A 289 -11.73 -0.66 -19.05
N LEU A 290 -11.71 0.35 -18.17
CA LEU A 290 -11.99 1.74 -18.49
C LEU A 290 -10.76 2.52 -19.02
N LYS A 291 -9.62 1.85 -19.24
CA LYS A 291 -8.34 2.49 -19.60
C LYS A 291 -7.92 3.57 -18.60
N SER A 292 -8.33 3.42 -17.36
CA SER A 292 -8.04 4.31 -16.23
C SER A 292 -6.80 3.86 -15.46
N THR A 293 -6.29 4.71 -14.56
CA THR A 293 -5.08 4.44 -13.79
C THR A 293 -5.44 3.72 -12.49
N TYR A 294 -4.87 2.54 -12.24
CA TYR A 294 -4.92 1.85 -10.95
C TYR A 294 -3.58 1.95 -10.24
N ILE A 295 -3.59 2.33 -8.97
CA ILE A 295 -2.40 2.44 -8.12
C ILE A 295 -2.45 1.33 -7.07
N ASP A 296 -1.49 0.39 -7.16
CA ASP A 296 -1.35 -0.74 -6.23
C ASP A 296 -0.58 -0.31 -4.97
N THR A 297 -1.31 0.00 -3.92
CA THR A 297 -0.75 0.42 -2.62
C THR A 297 -0.23 -0.73 -1.77
N VAL A 298 -0.66 -1.97 -2.04
CA VAL A 298 -0.16 -3.16 -1.32
C VAL A 298 1.34 -3.33 -1.57
N SER A 299 1.80 -3.10 -2.79
CA SER A 299 3.22 -3.15 -3.15
C SER A 299 4.06 -2.09 -2.45
N TRP A 300 3.43 -1.05 -1.90
CA TRP A 300 4.10 0.00 -1.13
C TRP A 300 4.23 -0.32 0.37
N ALA A 301 3.63 -1.40 0.85
CA ALA A 301 3.61 -1.73 2.27
C ALA A 301 3.95 -3.18 2.58
N CYS A 302 4.03 -4.06 1.58
CA CYS A 302 4.25 -5.48 1.77
C CYS A 302 5.38 -6.01 0.89
N THR A 303 6.14 -6.95 1.42
CA THR A 303 6.95 -7.89 0.62
C THR A 303 6.03 -8.87 -0.12
N GLN A 304 6.59 -9.89 -0.74
CA GLN A 304 5.80 -10.99 -1.31
C GLN A 304 5.04 -11.81 -0.26
N SER A 305 5.49 -11.80 1.00
CA SER A 305 4.95 -12.68 2.06
C SER A 305 4.45 -11.96 3.31
N LEU A 306 4.96 -10.75 3.60
CA LEU A 306 4.71 -10.08 4.87
C LEU A 306 4.46 -8.58 4.66
N CYS A 307 3.53 -8.02 5.44
CA CYS A 307 3.26 -6.59 5.55
C CYS A 307 3.79 -6.11 6.92
N PRO A 308 4.99 -5.51 6.97
CA PRO A 308 5.61 -5.07 8.22
C PRO A 308 4.92 -3.82 8.78
N VAL A 309 4.93 -3.68 10.11
CA VAL A 309 4.32 -2.54 10.80
C VAL A 309 5.26 -1.32 10.89
N VAL A 310 6.55 -1.52 10.69
CA VAL A 310 7.58 -0.46 10.64
C VAL A 310 8.24 -0.51 9.28
N ILE A 311 8.17 0.58 8.51
CA ILE A 311 8.76 0.68 7.16
C ILE A 311 9.52 2.00 7.05
N ALA A 312 10.72 1.97 6.48
CA ALA A 312 11.53 3.17 6.27
C ALA A 312 11.72 4.02 7.55
N GLY A 313 11.86 3.38 8.72
CA GLY A 313 12.02 4.06 10.01
C GLY A 313 10.76 4.81 10.47
N LYS A 314 9.57 4.39 10.05
CA LYS A 314 8.27 4.93 10.46
C LYS A 314 7.37 3.81 10.96
N ILE A 315 6.50 4.09 11.93
CA ILE A 315 5.36 3.24 12.26
C ILE A 315 4.37 3.46 11.11
N ALA A 316 4.23 2.47 10.23
CA ALA A 316 3.55 2.66 8.93
C ALA A 316 2.03 2.79 9.04
N TYR A 317 1.44 2.39 10.17
CA TYR A 317 -0.01 2.40 10.38
C TYR A 317 -0.33 3.02 11.74
N PHE A 318 -1.38 3.84 11.82
CA PHE A 318 -1.86 4.35 13.10
C PHE A 318 -2.97 3.48 13.71
N ASP A 319 -3.61 2.65 12.90
CA ASP A 319 -4.57 1.62 13.30
C ASP A 319 -4.48 0.39 12.37
N GLN A 320 -5.47 -0.48 12.43
CA GLN A 320 -5.50 -1.75 11.69
C GLN A 320 -5.69 -1.55 10.18
N TRP A 321 -6.22 -0.42 9.74
CA TRP A 321 -6.72 -0.19 8.37
C TRP A 321 -6.03 0.97 7.65
N HIS A 322 -5.45 1.92 8.38
CA HIS A 322 -4.97 3.17 7.79
C HIS A 322 -3.47 3.34 7.95
N PHE A 323 -2.84 3.83 6.89
CA PHE A 323 -1.46 4.29 6.99
C PHE A 323 -1.36 5.51 7.91
N SER A 324 -0.24 5.63 8.64
CA SER A 324 0.08 6.84 9.40
C SER A 324 0.36 8.02 8.46
N GLU A 325 0.10 9.24 8.94
CA GLU A 325 0.39 10.46 8.18
C GLU A 325 1.88 10.53 7.81
N SER A 326 2.77 10.20 8.74
CA SER A 326 4.20 10.20 8.45
C SER A 326 4.61 9.18 7.38
N TYR A 327 3.87 8.09 7.25
CA TYR A 327 4.10 7.11 6.19
C TYR A 327 3.51 7.57 4.86
N VAL A 328 2.30 8.12 4.84
CA VAL A 328 1.69 8.73 3.64
C VAL A 328 2.60 9.83 3.08
N GLN A 329 3.18 10.68 3.95
CA GLN A 329 4.12 11.70 3.51
C GLN A 329 5.44 11.12 2.96
N TYR A 330 5.90 10.01 3.50
CA TYR A 330 7.05 9.29 2.94
C TYR A 330 6.74 8.72 1.54
N LEU A 331 5.50 8.29 1.30
CA LEU A 331 5.04 7.78 0.00
C LEU A 331 4.76 8.88 -1.04
N LEU A 332 4.76 10.16 -0.65
CA LEU A 332 4.41 11.28 -1.54
C LEU A 332 5.13 11.26 -2.89
N PRO A 333 6.45 11.01 -3.00
CA PRO A 333 7.11 10.98 -4.31
C PRO A 333 6.65 9.81 -5.19
N LEU A 334 6.32 8.64 -4.58
CA LEU A 334 5.77 7.49 -5.31
C LEU A 334 4.35 7.78 -5.79
N LEU A 335 3.54 8.38 -4.93
CA LEU A 335 2.17 8.77 -5.25
C LEU A 335 2.17 9.82 -6.39
N GLU A 336 3.02 10.84 -6.32
CA GLU A 336 3.15 11.86 -7.37
C GLU A 336 3.49 11.23 -8.73
N ALA A 337 4.46 10.31 -8.73
CA ALA A 337 4.86 9.59 -9.95
C ALA A 337 3.75 8.68 -10.49
N ALA A 338 2.93 8.08 -9.62
CA ALA A 338 1.84 7.19 -10.00
C ALA A 338 0.60 7.94 -10.51
N LEU A 339 0.26 9.09 -9.93
CA LEU A 339 -0.90 9.89 -10.31
C LEU A 339 -0.78 10.42 -11.74
N LYS A 340 0.42 10.80 -12.21
CA LYS A 340 0.67 11.33 -13.57
C LYS A 340 -0.39 12.37 -13.97
N LEU A 341 -0.58 13.39 -13.12
CA LEU A 341 -1.58 14.43 -13.40
C LEU A 341 -1.29 15.10 -14.75
N PRO A 342 -2.33 15.50 -15.49
CA PRO A 342 -2.15 16.27 -16.73
C PRO A 342 -1.39 17.58 -16.48
N ALA A 343 -0.60 18.03 -17.46
CA ALA A 343 0.17 19.27 -17.38
C ALA A 343 -0.71 20.52 -17.35
#